data_c79fecddb34a48564abf2447d64b4150
#
_entry.id   c79fecddb34a48564abf2447d64b4150
#
_cell.length_a   1.000
_cell.length_b   1.000
_cell.length_c   1.000
_cell.angle_alpha   90.00
_cell.angle_beta   90.00
_cell.angle_gamma   90.00
#
_symmetry.space_group_name_H-M   'P 1'
#
loop_
_entity.id
_entity.type
_entity.pdbx_description
1 polymer ?
#
loop_
_entity_poly.entity_id
_entity_poly.type
_entity_poly.pdbx_seq_one_letter_code
_entity_poly.pdbx_strand_id
1 'polypeptide(L)'
;MLDINLIREKPEWVKEQIAKRNVEAPIDQILADDGRRREILQEVEALRQQRNSTSKEIGRLMGDLKKKEAELKRTEAGPAADALKAEVEALAVQAEEAKDAPRKIGEQIAVFDEELREVETRLNENLLWVPNLTHESVPVGPDEAHNVFHEPQGAPEPQFDFEPKPHWDLGTDLDIIDFERG
;
A
#
# COMPACT_ATOMS: atom_id res chain seq x y z
N MET A 1 3.97 15.88 1.49
CA MET A 1 2.70 15.13 1.63
C MET A 1 2.44 14.92 3.10
N LEU A 2 1.23 15.20 3.57
CA LEU A 2 0.87 15.05 4.98
C LEU A 2 0.82 13.57 5.38
N ASP A 3 1.21 13.26 6.63
CA ASP A 3 1.14 11.87 7.13
C ASP A 3 -0.32 11.42 7.27
N ILE A 4 -0.64 10.27 6.67
CA ILE A 4 -1.98 9.65 6.74
C ILE A 4 -2.39 9.32 8.19
N ASN A 5 -1.43 9.02 9.08
CA ASN A 5 -1.73 8.78 10.49
C ASN A 5 -2.30 10.02 11.16
N LEU A 6 -1.77 11.20 10.87
CA LEU A 6 -2.27 12.46 11.40
C LEU A 6 -3.70 12.72 10.90
N ILE A 7 -3.97 12.46 9.61
CA ILE A 7 -5.32 12.62 9.03
C ILE A 7 -6.31 11.67 9.73
N ARG A 8 -5.88 10.43 9.99
CA ARG A 8 -6.70 9.40 10.65
C ARG A 8 -7.02 9.72 12.10
N GLU A 9 -6.01 10.20 12.84
CA GLU A 9 -6.15 10.49 14.27
C GLU A 9 -6.91 11.78 14.57
N LYS A 10 -6.77 12.80 13.70
CA LYS A 10 -7.31 14.15 13.93
C LYS A 10 -7.94 14.74 12.67
N PRO A 11 -8.92 14.07 12.05
CA PRO A 11 -9.47 14.50 10.76
C PRO A 11 -10.08 15.90 10.79
N GLU A 12 -10.88 16.22 11.79
CA GLU A 12 -11.54 17.51 11.91
C GLU A 12 -10.52 18.64 12.15
N TRP A 13 -9.53 18.39 12.97
CA TRP A 13 -8.44 19.37 13.18
C TRP A 13 -7.66 19.62 11.89
N VAL A 14 -7.37 18.57 11.10
CA VAL A 14 -6.71 18.70 9.80
C VAL A 14 -7.56 19.52 8.85
N LYS A 15 -8.88 19.27 8.76
CA LYS A 15 -9.82 20.07 7.97
C LYS A 15 -9.80 21.54 8.37
N GLU A 16 -9.82 21.83 9.67
CA GLU A 16 -9.75 23.19 10.20
C GLU A 16 -8.43 23.91 9.80
N GLN A 17 -7.29 23.19 9.91
CA GLN A 17 -6.01 23.77 9.52
C GLN A 17 -5.92 24.05 8.01
N ILE A 18 -6.48 23.16 7.18
CA ILE A 18 -6.54 23.33 5.72
C ILE A 18 -7.44 24.52 5.36
N ALA A 19 -8.58 24.66 6.03
CA ALA A 19 -9.52 25.78 5.80
C ALA A 19 -8.88 27.15 6.07
N LYS A 20 -7.92 27.25 7.00
CA LYS A 20 -7.13 28.47 7.24
C LYS A 20 -6.33 28.95 6.03
N ARG A 21 -6.10 28.08 5.05
CA ARG A 21 -5.42 28.38 3.80
C ARG A 21 -6.37 28.70 2.66
N ASN A 22 -7.66 28.80 2.92
CA ASN A 22 -8.71 29.00 1.92
C ASN A 22 -8.69 27.92 0.81
N VAL A 23 -8.34 26.66 1.17
CA VAL A 23 -8.24 25.52 0.26
C VAL A 23 -9.12 24.41 0.80
N GLU A 24 -9.72 23.64 -0.09
CA GLU A 24 -10.42 22.39 0.23
C GLU A 24 -9.55 21.20 -0.15
N ALA A 25 -9.63 20.14 0.65
CA ALA A 25 -8.96 18.86 0.38
C ALA A 25 -9.92 17.70 0.67
N PRO A 26 -9.81 16.58 -0.07
CA PRO A 26 -10.75 15.46 0.02
C PRO A 26 -10.48 14.54 1.22
N ILE A 27 -10.46 15.09 2.45
CA ILE A 27 -10.09 14.36 3.68
C ILE A 27 -11.01 13.17 3.94
N ASP A 28 -12.33 13.32 3.72
CA ASP A 28 -13.28 12.23 3.96
C ASP A 28 -13.08 11.08 2.96
N GLN A 29 -12.76 11.39 1.71
CA GLN A 29 -12.45 10.38 0.70
C GLN A 29 -11.15 9.64 1.03
N ILE A 30 -10.12 10.37 1.48
CA ILE A 30 -8.85 9.80 1.95
C ILE A 30 -9.10 8.81 3.10
N LEU A 31 -9.92 9.17 4.08
CA LEU A 31 -10.26 8.29 5.20
C LEU A 31 -11.03 7.05 4.76
N ALA A 32 -11.97 7.20 3.82
CA ALA A 32 -12.73 6.08 3.27
C ALA A 32 -11.82 5.10 2.50
N ASP A 33 -10.96 5.63 1.61
CA ASP A 33 -10.01 4.81 0.85
C ASP A 33 -8.96 4.14 1.77
N ASP A 34 -8.45 4.84 2.79
CA ASP A 34 -7.54 4.24 3.78
C ASP A 34 -8.24 3.15 4.63
N GLY A 35 -9.50 3.35 4.99
CA GLY A 35 -10.32 2.34 5.64
C GLY A 35 -10.45 1.09 4.80
N ARG A 36 -10.89 1.25 3.54
CA ARG A 36 -11.06 0.14 2.59
C ARG A 36 -9.75 -0.58 2.30
N ARG A 37 -8.66 0.16 2.11
CA ARG A 37 -7.31 -0.40 1.94
C ARG A 37 -6.95 -1.36 3.09
N ARG A 38 -7.18 -0.96 4.34
CA ARG A 38 -6.86 -1.78 5.52
C ARG A 38 -7.74 -3.03 5.61
N GLU A 39 -9.04 -2.91 5.28
CA GLU A 39 -9.94 -4.06 5.21
C GLU A 39 -9.45 -5.09 4.19
N ILE A 40 -9.17 -4.65 2.96
CA ILE A 40 -8.66 -5.53 1.89
C ILE A 40 -7.38 -6.24 2.33
N LEU A 41 -6.43 -5.52 2.95
CA LEU A 41 -5.19 -6.13 3.43
C LEU A 41 -5.44 -7.23 4.48
N GLN A 42 -6.41 -7.03 5.39
CA GLN A 42 -6.79 -8.04 6.37
C GLN A 42 -7.45 -9.26 5.71
N GLU A 43 -8.36 -9.04 4.75
CA GLU A 43 -9.01 -10.11 4.01
C GLU A 43 -8.02 -10.93 3.19
N VAL A 44 -7.10 -10.28 2.47
CA VAL A 44 -6.04 -10.94 1.71
C VAL A 44 -5.13 -11.76 2.61
N GLU A 45 -4.75 -11.24 3.78
CA GLU A 45 -3.92 -11.97 4.74
C GLU A 45 -4.64 -13.22 5.26
N ALA A 46 -5.92 -13.12 5.61
CA ALA A 46 -6.73 -14.24 6.03
C ALA A 46 -6.84 -15.32 4.93
N LEU A 47 -7.09 -14.90 3.69
CA LEU A 47 -7.15 -15.80 2.53
C LEU A 47 -5.80 -16.48 2.25
N ARG A 48 -4.69 -15.76 2.38
CA ARG A 48 -3.34 -16.33 2.26
C ARG A 48 -3.06 -17.39 3.34
N GLN A 49 -3.46 -17.13 4.58
CA GLN A 49 -3.35 -18.10 5.67
C GLN A 49 -4.21 -19.35 5.40
N GLN A 50 -5.46 -19.16 4.95
CA GLN A 50 -6.34 -20.25 4.57
C GLN A 50 -5.76 -21.09 3.42
N ARG A 51 -5.28 -20.45 2.36
CA ARG A 51 -4.62 -21.13 1.24
C ARG A 51 -3.43 -21.95 1.69
N ASN A 52 -2.61 -21.42 2.60
CA ASN A 52 -1.44 -22.10 3.13
C ASN A 52 -1.84 -23.33 3.98
N SER A 53 -2.90 -23.24 4.81
CA SER A 53 -3.38 -24.37 5.59
C SER A 53 -3.95 -25.48 4.70
N THR A 54 -4.79 -25.13 3.73
CA THR A 54 -5.35 -26.07 2.76
C THR A 54 -4.26 -26.73 1.92
N SER A 55 -3.24 -25.99 1.49
CA SER A 55 -2.10 -26.57 0.76
C SER A 55 -1.31 -27.58 1.60
N LYS A 56 -1.17 -27.35 2.92
CA LYS A 56 -0.55 -28.32 3.83
C LYS A 56 -1.39 -29.59 3.98
N GLU A 57 -2.71 -29.44 4.06
CA GLU A 57 -3.63 -30.59 4.12
C GLU A 57 -3.55 -31.43 2.85
N ILE A 58 -3.57 -30.81 1.69
CA ILE A 58 -3.37 -31.46 0.40
C ILE A 58 -2.02 -32.22 0.38
N GLY A 59 -0.96 -31.54 0.86
CA GLY A 59 0.36 -32.17 0.96
C GLY A 59 0.36 -33.45 1.83
N ARG A 60 -0.40 -33.44 2.94
CA ARG A 60 -0.57 -34.65 3.80
C ARG A 60 -1.35 -35.74 3.07
N LEU A 61 -2.52 -35.42 2.49
CA LEU A 61 -3.33 -36.35 1.73
C LEU A 61 -2.54 -37.01 0.60
N MET A 62 -1.78 -36.21 -0.18
CA MET A 62 -0.91 -36.72 -1.25
C MET A 62 0.22 -37.60 -0.71
N GLY A 63 0.76 -37.27 0.47
CA GLY A 63 1.75 -38.12 1.17
C GLY A 63 1.19 -39.44 1.61
N ASP A 64 -0.01 -39.46 2.18
CA ASP A 64 -0.69 -40.66 2.65
C ASP A 64 -1.15 -41.51 1.45
N LEU A 65 -1.64 -40.89 0.38
CA LEU A 65 -1.94 -41.59 -0.87
C LEU A 65 -0.72 -42.35 -1.41
N LYS A 66 0.43 -41.68 -1.53
CA LYS A 66 1.67 -42.32 -2.00
C LYS A 66 2.11 -43.50 -1.10
N LYS A 67 1.95 -43.37 0.22
CA LYS A 67 2.26 -44.47 1.16
C LYS A 67 1.36 -45.68 0.93
N LYS A 68 0.05 -45.44 0.80
CA LYS A 68 -0.95 -46.48 0.56
C LYS A 68 -0.77 -47.15 -0.81
N GLU A 69 -0.45 -46.40 -1.85
CA GLU A 69 -0.09 -46.97 -3.16
C GLU A 69 1.16 -47.84 -3.10
N ALA A 70 2.18 -47.44 -2.32
CA ALA A 70 3.38 -48.21 -2.14
C ALA A 70 3.13 -49.50 -1.34
N GLU A 71 2.23 -49.44 -0.34
CA GLU A 71 1.79 -50.61 0.44
C GLU A 71 1.00 -51.58 -0.46
N LEU A 72 0.07 -51.09 -1.27
CA LEU A 72 -0.71 -51.87 -2.22
C LEU A 72 0.20 -52.66 -3.20
N LYS A 73 1.26 -52.02 -3.72
CA LYS A 73 2.23 -52.66 -4.62
C LYS A 73 3.00 -53.83 -3.98
N ARG A 74 3.07 -53.87 -2.65
CA ARG A 74 3.79 -54.89 -1.87
C ARG A 74 2.88 -55.97 -1.32
N THR A 75 1.56 -55.77 -1.36
CA THR A 75 0.56 -56.69 -0.81
C THR A 75 0.17 -57.71 -1.87
N GLU A 76 0.19 -59.01 -1.52
CA GLU A 76 -0.24 -60.08 -2.40
C GLU A 76 -1.77 -59.99 -2.68
N ALA A 77 -2.20 -60.48 -3.84
CA ALA A 77 -3.60 -60.47 -4.23
C ALA A 77 -4.49 -61.23 -3.25
N GLY A 78 -5.53 -60.58 -2.72
CA GLY A 78 -6.47 -61.12 -1.77
C GLY A 78 -7.33 -60.02 -1.11
N PRO A 79 -8.20 -60.40 -0.16
CA PRO A 79 -9.13 -59.47 0.48
C PRO A 79 -8.46 -58.21 1.09
N ALA A 80 -7.22 -58.34 1.56
CA ALA A 80 -6.43 -57.23 2.09
C ALA A 80 -6.02 -56.23 0.99
N ALA A 81 -5.65 -56.74 -0.20
CA ALA A 81 -5.32 -55.89 -1.34
C ALA A 81 -6.56 -55.17 -1.87
N ASP A 82 -7.73 -55.79 -1.85
CA ASP A 82 -8.98 -55.14 -2.29
C ASP A 82 -9.41 -54.05 -1.32
N ALA A 83 -9.24 -54.23 -0.01
CA ALA A 83 -9.50 -53.19 0.99
C ALA A 83 -8.54 -51.99 0.81
N LEU A 84 -7.25 -52.24 0.62
CA LEU A 84 -6.23 -51.22 0.35
C LEU A 84 -6.51 -50.43 -0.95
N LYS A 85 -7.02 -51.12 -1.98
CA LYS A 85 -7.42 -50.47 -3.25
C LYS A 85 -8.56 -49.49 -3.04
N ALA A 86 -9.58 -49.84 -2.28
CA ALA A 86 -10.69 -48.94 -1.95
C ALA A 86 -10.22 -47.73 -1.14
N GLU A 87 -9.25 -47.89 -0.21
CA GLU A 87 -8.66 -46.78 0.53
C GLU A 87 -7.86 -45.82 -0.38
N VAL A 88 -7.07 -46.37 -1.32
CA VAL A 88 -6.32 -45.58 -2.31
C VAL A 88 -7.25 -44.78 -3.20
N GLU A 89 -8.33 -45.40 -3.70
CA GLU A 89 -9.33 -44.72 -4.50
C GLU A 89 -10.03 -43.60 -3.74
N ALA A 90 -10.43 -43.84 -2.49
CA ALA A 90 -11.06 -42.84 -1.64
C ALA A 90 -10.12 -41.63 -1.37
N LEU A 91 -8.85 -41.89 -1.05
CA LEU A 91 -7.84 -40.85 -0.82
C LEU A 91 -7.54 -40.10 -2.09
N ALA A 92 -7.52 -40.72 -3.25
CA ALA A 92 -7.30 -40.05 -4.54
C ALA A 92 -8.44 -39.09 -4.87
N VAL A 93 -9.69 -39.48 -4.64
CA VAL A 93 -10.86 -38.61 -4.81
C VAL A 93 -10.79 -37.42 -3.86
N GLN A 94 -10.53 -37.64 -2.58
CA GLN A 94 -10.39 -36.58 -1.59
C GLN A 94 -9.25 -35.61 -1.94
N ALA A 95 -8.11 -36.11 -2.39
CA ALA A 95 -6.98 -35.26 -2.81
C ALA A 95 -7.30 -34.43 -4.05
N GLU A 96 -8.10 -34.95 -4.98
CA GLU A 96 -8.50 -34.23 -6.17
C GLU A 96 -9.52 -33.12 -5.84
N GLU A 97 -10.55 -33.43 -5.05
CA GLU A 97 -11.54 -32.48 -4.57
C GLU A 97 -10.90 -31.33 -3.77
N ALA A 98 -9.89 -31.66 -2.94
CA ALA A 98 -9.19 -30.67 -2.14
C ALA A 98 -8.40 -29.63 -2.97
N LYS A 99 -7.99 -29.96 -4.21
CA LYS A 99 -7.21 -29.05 -5.08
C LYS A 99 -8.00 -27.82 -5.56
N ASP A 100 -9.31 -27.90 -5.61
CA ASP A 100 -10.15 -26.79 -6.07
C ASP A 100 -10.18 -25.63 -5.07
N ALA A 101 -10.06 -25.89 -3.77
CA ALA A 101 -10.13 -24.85 -2.74
C ALA A 101 -9.00 -23.82 -2.84
N PRO A 102 -7.70 -24.18 -2.96
CA PRO A 102 -6.62 -23.21 -3.14
C PRO A 102 -6.74 -22.39 -4.43
N ARG A 103 -7.31 -22.98 -5.49
CA ARG A 103 -7.56 -22.28 -6.75
C ARG A 103 -8.58 -21.18 -6.56
N LYS A 104 -9.74 -21.48 -5.97
CA LYS A 104 -10.80 -20.50 -5.68
C LYS A 104 -10.31 -19.38 -4.76
N ILE A 105 -9.52 -19.72 -3.72
CA ILE A 105 -8.90 -18.73 -2.85
C ILE A 105 -7.93 -17.84 -3.65
N GLY A 106 -7.15 -18.42 -4.57
CA GLY A 106 -6.27 -17.65 -5.44
C GLY A 106 -7.02 -16.65 -6.34
N GLU A 107 -8.16 -17.06 -6.89
CA GLU A 107 -9.04 -16.19 -7.68
C GLU A 107 -9.60 -15.03 -6.83
N GLN A 108 -10.02 -15.29 -5.59
CA GLN A 108 -10.46 -14.26 -4.66
C GLN A 108 -9.36 -13.27 -4.31
N ILE A 109 -8.14 -13.76 -4.03
CA ILE A 109 -6.98 -12.90 -3.77
C ILE A 109 -6.70 -11.99 -4.97
N ALA A 110 -6.79 -12.50 -6.20
CA ALA A 110 -6.55 -11.70 -7.40
C ALA A 110 -7.57 -10.56 -7.55
N VAL A 111 -8.83 -10.78 -7.19
CA VAL A 111 -9.88 -9.73 -7.18
C VAL A 111 -9.54 -8.64 -6.16
N PHE A 112 -9.15 -9.04 -4.94
CA PHE A 112 -8.76 -8.08 -3.91
C PHE A 112 -7.46 -7.33 -4.25
N ASP A 113 -6.49 -7.99 -4.86
CA ASP A 113 -5.24 -7.35 -5.29
C ASP A 113 -5.51 -6.28 -6.38
N GLU A 114 -6.51 -6.48 -7.25
CA GLU A 114 -6.93 -5.46 -8.23
C GLU A 114 -7.65 -4.30 -7.56
N GLU A 115 -8.62 -4.58 -6.69
CA GLU A 115 -9.31 -3.54 -5.90
C GLU A 115 -8.31 -2.73 -5.06
N LEU A 116 -7.30 -3.39 -4.47
CA LEU A 116 -6.26 -2.73 -3.70
C LEU A 116 -5.48 -1.70 -4.53
N ARG A 117 -5.12 -2.04 -5.76
CA ARG A 117 -4.42 -1.12 -6.68
C ARG A 117 -5.26 0.11 -6.99
N GLU A 118 -6.56 -0.08 -7.26
CA GLU A 118 -7.46 1.03 -7.51
C GLU A 118 -7.60 1.95 -6.30
N VAL A 119 -7.79 1.37 -5.11
CA VAL A 119 -7.90 2.11 -3.85
C VAL A 119 -6.61 2.85 -3.55
N GLU A 120 -5.44 2.22 -3.70
CA GLU A 120 -4.14 2.86 -3.45
C GLU A 120 -3.86 3.99 -4.45
N THR A 121 -4.27 3.83 -5.70
CA THR A 121 -4.14 4.89 -6.72
C THR A 121 -4.96 6.12 -6.31
N ARG A 122 -6.25 5.95 -6.01
CA ARG A 122 -7.13 7.06 -5.57
C ARG A 122 -6.63 7.70 -4.27
N LEU A 123 -6.20 6.88 -3.32
CA LEU A 123 -5.66 7.36 -2.05
C LEU A 123 -4.43 8.25 -2.27
N ASN A 124 -3.49 7.82 -3.09
CA ASN A 124 -2.29 8.57 -3.41
C ASN A 124 -2.59 9.86 -4.17
N GLU A 125 -3.48 9.81 -5.16
CA GLU A 125 -3.94 11.00 -5.90
C GLU A 125 -4.58 12.01 -4.96
N ASN A 126 -5.48 11.59 -4.09
CA ASN A 126 -6.14 12.46 -3.12
C ASN A 126 -5.16 13.06 -2.09
N LEU A 127 -4.17 12.29 -1.64
CA LEU A 127 -3.14 12.77 -0.72
C LEU A 127 -2.27 13.87 -1.32
N LEU A 128 -2.06 13.89 -2.64
CA LEU A 128 -1.32 14.96 -3.32
C LEU A 128 -2.04 16.31 -3.26
N TRP A 129 -3.37 16.32 -3.15
CA TRP A 129 -4.17 17.53 -3.00
C TRP A 129 -4.16 18.10 -1.58
N VAL A 130 -3.68 17.35 -0.59
CA VAL A 130 -3.62 17.82 0.79
C VAL A 130 -2.44 18.76 0.96
N PRO A 131 -2.66 20.06 1.24
CA PRO A 131 -1.59 21.00 1.47
C PRO A 131 -0.89 20.72 2.79
N ASN A 132 0.36 21.16 2.93
CA ASN A 132 1.04 21.18 4.20
C ASN A 132 0.32 22.12 5.18
N LEU A 133 0.32 21.76 6.45
CA LEU A 133 -0.26 22.58 7.50
C LEU A 133 0.63 23.80 7.78
N THR A 134 0.01 24.93 8.06
CA THR A 134 0.72 26.15 8.43
C THR A 134 1.14 26.11 9.90
N HIS A 135 2.29 26.68 10.21
CA HIS A 135 2.70 26.87 11.60
C HIS A 135 1.78 27.90 12.30
N GLU A 136 1.62 27.77 13.61
CA GLU A 136 0.75 28.64 14.41
C GLU A 136 1.11 30.13 14.35
N SER A 137 2.38 30.45 14.06
CA SER A 137 2.84 31.83 13.90
C SER A 137 2.42 32.48 12.60
N VAL A 138 1.87 31.71 11.63
CA VAL A 138 1.44 32.27 10.33
C VAL A 138 0.07 32.89 10.49
N PRO A 139 -0.10 34.19 10.18
CA PRO A 139 -1.38 34.87 10.29
C PRO A 139 -2.39 34.25 9.31
N VAL A 140 -3.64 34.16 9.75
CA VAL A 140 -4.75 33.71 8.91
C VAL A 140 -5.36 34.93 8.24
N GLY A 141 -5.44 34.91 6.91
CA GLY A 141 -6.03 35.98 6.12
C GLY A 141 -6.51 35.48 4.77
N PRO A 142 -7.39 36.26 4.10
CA PRO A 142 -7.93 35.90 2.79
C PRO A 142 -6.91 36.04 1.66
N ASP A 143 -5.89 36.91 1.83
CA ASP A 143 -4.92 37.23 0.80
C ASP A 143 -3.57 37.68 1.41
N GLU A 144 -2.62 38.01 0.54
CA GLU A 144 -1.27 38.43 0.87
C GLU A 144 -1.18 39.73 1.65
N ALA A 145 -2.22 40.59 1.59
CA ALA A 145 -2.24 41.87 2.34
C ALA A 145 -2.31 41.64 3.86
N HIS A 146 -2.68 40.43 4.29
CA HIS A 146 -2.71 40.02 5.69
C HIS A 146 -1.39 39.45 6.19
N ASN A 147 -0.36 39.33 5.34
CA ASN A 147 0.97 38.90 5.75
C ASN A 147 1.60 39.92 6.70
N VAL A 148 2.24 39.39 7.76
CA VAL A 148 3.03 40.24 8.66
C VAL A 148 4.46 40.29 8.14
N PHE A 149 4.87 41.53 7.79
CA PHE A 149 6.25 41.77 7.40
C PHE A 149 7.10 42.02 8.63
N HIS A 150 8.20 41.32 8.72
CA HIS A 150 9.21 41.55 9.74
C HIS A 150 10.35 42.33 9.16
N GLU A 151 10.85 43.31 9.94
CA GLU A 151 12.05 44.04 9.55
C GLU A 151 13.24 43.06 9.41
N PRO A 152 14.07 43.23 8.39
CA PRO A 152 15.26 42.43 8.18
C PRO A 152 16.15 42.46 9.42
N GLN A 153 16.50 41.26 9.92
CA GLN A 153 17.41 41.10 11.06
C GLN A 153 18.77 40.64 10.55
N GLY A 154 19.83 41.30 10.99
CA GLY A 154 21.20 40.96 10.62
C GLY A 154 22.00 42.14 10.09
N ALA A 155 23.01 41.81 9.28
CA ALA A 155 23.82 42.87 8.62
C ALA A 155 22.98 43.60 7.59
N PRO A 156 23.20 44.90 7.40
CA PRO A 156 22.57 45.66 6.35
C PRO A 156 22.87 45.05 4.99
N GLU A 157 21.99 45.24 4.02
CA GLU A 157 22.22 44.79 2.64
C GLU A 157 23.56 45.27 2.14
N PRO A 158 24.40 44.39 1.60
CA PRO A 158 25.69 44.80 1.05
C PRO A 158 25.47 45.75 -0.11
N GLN A 159 26.16 46.90 -0.09
CA GLN A 159 26.20 47.82 -1.23
C GLN A 159 27.40 47.45 -2.10
N PHE A 160 27.10 47.12 -3.35
CA PHE A 160 28.12 46.81 -4.35
C PHE A 160 28.38 48.03 -5.20
N ASP A 161 29.64 48.24 -5.60
CA ASP A 161 30.08 49.24 -6.55
C ASP A 161 30.05 48.70 -8.01
N PHE A 162 29.55 47.50 -8.19
CA PHE A 162 29.34 46.80 -9.45
C PHE A 162 27.92 46.25 -9.54
N GLU A 163 27.44 45.94 -10.74
CA GLU A 163 26.16 45.29 -10.97
C GLU A 163 26.29 43.79 -10.62
N PRO A 164 25.60 43.31 -9.56
CA PRO A 164 25.70 41.90 -9.15
C PRO A 164 25.01 41.00 -10.15
N LYS A 165 25.69 39.93 -10.56
CA LYS A 165 25.10 38.91 -11.41
C LYS A 165 24.13 38.05 -10.59
N PRO A 166 23.00 37.63 -11.19
CA PRO A 166 22.09 36.66 -10.56
C PRO A 166 22.76 35.30 -10.34
N HIS A 167 22.28 34.54 -9.36
CA HIS A 167 22.92 33.28 -8.97
C HIS A 167 22.95 32.21 -10.08
N TRP A 168 21.99 32.20 -11.01
CA TRP A 168 21.99 31.29 -12.17
C TRP A 168 23.11 31.62 -13.16
N ASP A 169 23.41 32.90 -13.41
CA ASP A 169 24.53 33.30 -14.26
C ASP A 169 25.86 32.93 -13.59
N LEU A 170 25.99 33.23 -12.28
CA LEU A 170 27.17 32.82 -11.52
C LEU A 170 27.37 31.32 -11.50
N GLY A 171 26.27 30.55 -11.34
CA GLY A 171 26.32 29.10 -11.34
C GLY A 171 26.81 28.53 -12.67
N THR A 172 26.34 29.10 -13.77
CA THR A 172 26.78 28.72 -15.13
C THR A 172 28.22 29.13 -15.40
N ASP A 173 28.59 30.38 -15.06
CA ASP A 173 29.94 30.89 -15.26
C ASP A 173 31.00 30.10 -14.47
N LEU A 174 30.62 29.56 -13.31
CA LEU A 174 31.48 28.74 -12.44
C LEU A 174 31.40 27.23 -12.74
N ASP A 175 30.64 26.81 -13.75
CA ASP A 175 30.42 25.42 -14.14
C ASP A 175 29.89 24.52 -13.00
N ILE A 176 29.07 25.10 -12.11
CA ILE A 176 28.40 24.40 -11.00
C ILE A 176 26.89 24.18 -11.25
N ILE A 177 26.33 24.85 -12.25
CA ILE A 177 24.96 24.67 -12.74
C ILE A 177 25.02 24.46 -14.25
N ASP A 178 24.42 23.39 -14.73
CA ASP A 178 24.31 23.06 -16.15
C ASP A 178 22.80 22.96 -16.52
N PHE A 179 22.27 23.99 -17.18
CA PHE A 179 20.90 24.03 -17.65
C PHE A 179 20.64 23.25 -18.94
N GLU A 180 21.68 22.79 -19.64
CA GLU A 180 21.55 22.01 -20.88
C GLU A 180 21.38 20.52 -20.55
N ARG A 181 21.93 20.06 -19.43
CA ARG A 181 21.89 18.65 -18.99
C ARG A 181 20.88 18.38 -17.88
N GLY A 182 20.27 19.39 -17.30
CA GLY A 182 19.34 19.34 -16.17
C GLY A 182 17.92 18.95 -16.57
#